data_a34c9d6558a5b29b7afb08694fc40eb6
#
_entry.id   a34c9d6558a5b29b7afb08694fc40eb6
#
_cell.length_a   1.000
_cell.length_b   1.000
_cell.length_c   1.000
_cell.angle_alpha   90.00
_cell.angle_beta   90.00
_cell.angle_gamma   90.00
#
_symmetry.space_group_name_H-M   'P 1'
#
loop_
_entity.id
_entity.type
_entity.pdbx_description
1 polymer ?
#
loop_
_entity_poly.entity_id
_entity_poly.type
_entity_poly.pdbx_seq_one_letter_code
_entity_poly.pdbx_strand_id
1 'polypeptide(L)'
;CKEISLDLGGREILKDISLQVASGEVLGVIGPNGAGKTSLFEVLCGRFPAKSGTVTFKGQDVSALPLYQRARIGIGRTYQTPVVPDELTVAEVFKAARQAYKPYLNRWHVLWAMRLVRFSADPDMPAVQLDTLDRRKLLLSCLIMRRPPLLLMDEPAAGLINSEVDDFDDLIRVLAKELNVAIIIVEHRIELLDTIADRVMVMDAGEKISEGDLGMVLKDPRVRAAYFEDVH
;
A
#
# COMPACT_ATOMS: atom_id res chain seq x y z
N CYS A 1 -5.87 11.20 7.16
CA CYS A 1 -7.34 11.29 7.14
C CYS A 1 -7.87 11.56 8.54
N LYS A 2 -9.07 12.10 8.61
CA LYS A 2 -9.70 12.46 9.87
C LYS A 2 -11.17 12.02 9.87
N GLU A 3 -11.56 11.27 10.90
CA GLU A 3 -12.95 10.87 11.21
C GLU A 3 -13.64 10.15 10.02
N ILE A 4 -12.90 9.25 9.34
CA ILE A 4 -13.40 8.51 8.19
C ILE A 4 -14.37 7.44 8.63
N SER A 5 -15.61 7.52 8.14
CA SER A 5 -16.59 6.44 8.22
C SER A 5 -17.01 5.97 6.83
N LEU A 6 -17.32 4.68 6.70
CA LEU A 6 -17.74 4.05 5.44
C LEU A 6 -18.88 3.06 5.67
N ASP A 7 -19.95 3.21 4.89
CA ASP A 7 -21.04 2.24 4.81
C ASP A 7 -21.00 1.54 3.45
N LEU A 8 -21.12 0.23 3.45
CA LEU A 8 -21.30 -0.57 2.23
C LEU A 8 -22.50 -1.49 2.38
N GLY A 9 -23.48 -1.35 1.49
CA GLY A 9 -24.69 -2.17 1.50
C GLY A 9 -25.51 -2.08 2.78
N GLY A 10 -25.52 -0.92 3.46
CA GLY A 10 -26.22 -0.69 4.72
C GLY A 10 -25.48 -1.19 5.97
N ARG A 11 -24.25 -1.71 5.80
CA ARG A 11 -23.39 -2.12 6.92
C ARG A 11 -22.27 -1.10 7.10
N GLU A 12 -22.06 -0.65 8.33
CA GLU A 12 -20.96 0.22 8.69
C GLU A 12 -19.64 -0.59 8.72
N ILE A 13 -18.71 -0.24 7.85
CA ILE A 13 -17.43 -0.93 7.65
C ILE A 13 -16.28 -0.19 8.33
N LEU A 14 -16.30 1.14 8.32
CA LEU A 14 -15.34 1.98 9.02
C LEU A 14 -16.08 2.95 9.91
N LYS A 15 -15.55 3.15 11.12
CA LYS A 15 -16.13 3.98 12.15
C LYS A 15 -15.08 4.96 12.67
N ASP A 16 -15.20 6.20 12.26
CA ASP A 16 -14.42 7.33 12.80
C ASP A 16 -12.89 7.14 12.78
N ILE A 17 -12.36 6.53 11.70
CA ILE A 17 -10.93 6.28 11.56
C ILE A 17 -10.17 7.57 11.29
N SER A 18 -9.21 7.86 12.16
CA SER A 18 -8.28 8.97 11.99
C SER A 18 -6.83 8.45 12.01
N LEU A 19 -6.05 8.83 11.00
CA LEU A 19 -4.61 8.57 10.92
C LEU A 19 -3.91 9.69 10.17
N GLN A 20 -2.63 9.82 10.41
CA GLN A 20 -1.73 10.66 9.61
C GLN A 20 -0.41 9.90 9.40
N VAL A 21 0.28 10.22 8.33
CA VAL A 21 1.60 9.68 8.01
C VAL A 21 2.47 10.81 7.47
N ALA A 22 3.69 10.91 7.96
CA ALA A 22 4.66 11.90 7.50
C ALA A 22 5.43 11.39 6.26
N SER A 23 6.05 12.31 5.52
CA SER A 23 7.02 11.93 4.48
C SER A 23 8.16 11.12 5.10
N GLY A 24 8.54 10.01 4.44
CA GLY A 24 9.59 9.13 4.91
C GLY A 24 9.20 8.21 6.08
N GLU A 25 7.94 8.24 6.49
CA GLU A 25 7.40 7.39 7.54
C GLU A 25 6.74 6.14 6.96
N VAL A 26 6.92 5.01 7.65
CA VAL A 26 6.24 3.74 7.37
C VAL A 26 5.24 3.47 8.51
N LEU A 27 3.95 3.53 8.19
CA LEU A 27 2.87 3.15 9.09
C LEU A 27 2.39 1.74 8.76
N GLY A 28 2.60 0.79 9.67
CA GLY A 28 1.98 -0.53 9.61
C GLY A 28 0.50 -0.47 9.99
N VAL A 29 -0.33 -1.24 9.31
CA VAL A 29 -1.76 -1.42 9.66
C VAL A 29 -2.02 -2.89 9.83
N ILE A 30 -2.38 -3.29 11.04
CA ILE A 30 -2.68 -4.67 11.40
C ILE A 30 -4.10 -4.82 11.94
N GLY A 31 -4.58 -6.04 12.04
CA GLY A 31 -5.90 -6.35 12.56
C GLY A 31 -6.43 -7.66 11.98
N PRO A 32 -7.44 -8.28 12.61
CA PRO A 32 -8.05 -9.51 12.11
C PRO A 32 -8.66 -9.36 10.72
N ASN A 33 -9.01 -10.47 10.09
CA ASN A 33 -9.73 -10.46 8.83
C ASN A 33 -11.11 -9.82 9.05
N GLY A 34 -11.50 -8.94 8.12
CA GLY A 34 -12.74 -8.18 8.26
C GLY A 34 -12.64 -6.90 9.12
N ALA A 35 -11.49 -6.58 9.72
CA ALA A 35 -11.30 -5.35 10.51
C ALA A 35 -11.44 -4.04 9.73
N GLY A 36 -11.55 -4.10 8.39
CA GLY A 36 -11.74 -2.90 7.56
C GLY A 36 -10.46 -2.34 6.90
N LYS A 37 -9.31 -3.00 7.04
CA LYS A 37 -8.01 -2.53 6.51
C LYS A 37 -8.04 -2.23 5.01
N THR A 38 -8.48 -3.18 4.19
CA THR A 38 -8.61 -2.98 2.74
C THR A 38 -9.64 -1.90 2.42
N SER A 39 -10.76 -1.82 3.16
CA SER A 39 -11.77 -0.78 2.99
C SER A 39 -11.22 0.61 3.29
N LEU A 40 -10.37 0.74 4.30
CA LEU A 40 -9.65 1.98 4.58
C LEU A 40 -8.78 2.39 3.37
N PHE A 41 -8.05 1.46 2.77
CA PHE A 41 -7.26 1.73 1.57
C PHE A 41 -8.13 2.14 0.37
N GLU A 42 -9.31 1.53 0.19
CA GLU A 42 -10.27 1.91 -0.86
C GLU A 42 -10.75 3.36 -0.69
N VAL A 43 -10.96 3.81 0.55
CA VAL A 43 -11.28 5.22 0.84
C VAL A 43 -10.06 6.12 0.62
N LEU A 44 -8.89 5.76 1.12
CA LEU A 44 -7.67 6.57 0.98
C LEU A 44 -7.25 6.76 -0.48
N CYS A 45 -7.38 5.72 -1.32
CA CYS A 45 -7.06 5.83 -2.75
C CYS A 45 -8.19 6.45 -3.59
N GLY A 46 -9.39 6.67 -3.01
CA GLY A 46 -10.52 7.31 -3.70
C GLY A 46 -11.34 6.38 -4.58
N ARG A 47 -11.31 5.07 -4.33
CA ARG A 47 -12.18 4.10 -5.01
C ARG A 47 -13.58 4.09 -4.39
N PHE A 48 -13.65 4.21 -3.06
CA PHE A 48 -14.91 4.40 -2.36
C PHE A 48 -14.98 5.80 -1.75
N PRO A 49 -16.10 6.51 -1.92
CA PRO A 49 -16.34 7.74 -1.18
C PRO A 49 -16.57 7.42 0.30
N ALA A 50 -15.99 8.19 1.20
CA ALA A 50 -16.31 8.11 2.62
C ALA A 50 -17.77 8.59 2.85
N LYS A 51 -18.44 8.01 3.86
CA LYS A 51 -19.73 8.50 4.35
C LYS A 51 -19.57 9.83 5.09
N SER A 52 -18.50 9.94 5.88
CA SER A 52 -18.12 11.14 6.62
C SER A 52 -16.60 11.21 6.77
N GLY A 53 -16.10 12.35 7.24
CA GLY A 53 -14.69 12.62 7.45
C GLY A 53 -14.00 13.19 6.22
N THR A 54 -12.69 13.39 6.34
CA THR A 54 -11.87 14.04 5.30
C THR A 54 -10.57 13.29 5.04
N VAL A 55 -10.16 13.25 3.77
CA VAL A 55 -8.83 12.77 3.34
C VAL A 55 -8.03 13.98 2.86
N THR A 56 -6.95 14.31 3.58
CA THR A 56 -6.06 15.41 3.23
C THR A 56 -4.74 14.86 2.72
N PHE A 57 -4.27 15.35 1.58
CA PHE A 57 -2.99 14.98 0.99
C PHE A 57 -2.18 16.24 0.69
N LYS A 58 -0.96 16.35 1.27
CA LYS A 58 -0.10 17.54 1.16
C LYS A 58 -0.85 18.85 1.49
N GLY A 59 -1.66 18.83 2.54
CA GLY A 59 -2.44 20.00 2.99
C GLY A 59 -3.70 20.31 2.17
N GLN A 60 -4.00 19.54 1.13
CA GLN A 60 -5.19 19.72 0.29
C GLN A 60 -6.24 18.66 0.60
N ASP A 61 -7.50 19.05 0.71
CA ASP A 61 -8.61 18.12 0.81
C ASP A 61 -8.80 17.41 -0.55
N VAL A 62 -8.69 16.08 -0.52
CA VAL A 62 -8.83 15.22 -1.70
C VAL A 62 -10.03 14.27 -1.57
N SER A 63 -10.90 14.48 -0.58
CA SER A 63 -12.03 13.60 -0.26
C SER A 63 -12.95 13.37 -1.45
N ALA A 64 -13.22 14.40 -2.25
CA ALA A 64 -14.06 14.33 -3.45
C ALA A 64 -13.35 13.81 -4.70
N LEU A 65 -12.00 13.64 -4.67
CA LEU A 65 -11.24 13.22 -5.83
C LEU A 65 -11.36 11.70 -6.03
N PRO A 66 -11.74 11.23 -7.24
CA PRO A 66 -11.78 9.80 -7.54
C PRO A 66 -10.38 9.22 -7.69
N LEU A 67 -10.29 7.88 -7.68
CA LEU A 67 -9.05 7.09 -7.74
C LEU A 67 -8.03 7.62 -8.75
N TYR A 68 -8.45 7.86 -10.02
CA TYR A 68 -7.51 8.26 -11.08
C TYR A 68 -6.92 9.66 -10.85
N GLN A 69 -7.65 10.57 -10.19
CA GLN A 69 -7.13 11.90 -9.85
C GLN A 69 -6.16 11.81 -8.67
N ARG A 70 -6.48 11.00 -7.65
CA ARG A 70 -5.55 10.75 -6.53
C ARG A 70 -4.27 10.07 -7.00
N ALA A 71 -4.35 9.12 -7.95
CA ALA A 71 -3.17 8.53 -8.58
C ALA A 71 -2.30 9.58 -9.30
N ARG A 72 -2.92 10.54 -10.00
CA ARG A 72 -2.20 11.63 -10.71
C ARG A 72 -1.50 12.60 -9.78
N ILE A 73 -2.04 12.86 -8.61
CA ILE A 73 -1.38 13.72 -7.60
C ILE A 73 -0.34 12.98 -6.77
N GLY A 74 -0.21 11.65 -6.95
CA GLY A 74 0.88 10.85 -6.40
C GLY A 74 0.50 9.92 -5.25
N ILE A 75 -0.76 9.51 -5.13
CA ILE A 75 -1.17 8.42 -4.24
C ILE A 75 -1.06 7.11 -5.02
N GLY A 76 0.02 6.37 -4.81
CA GLY A 76 0.23 5.04 -5.40
C GLY A 76 -0.41 3.95 -4.57
N ARG A 77 -0.90 2.88 -5.21
CA ARG A 77 -1.44 1.72 -4.52
C ARG A 77 -1.02 0.42 -5.17
N THR A 78 -0.58 -0.55 -4.37
CA THR A 78 -0.50 -1.96 -4.78
C THR A 78 -1.78 -2.69 -4.38
N TYR A 79 -2.03 -3.82 -5.03
CA TYR A 79 -3.13 -4.72 -4.70
C TYR A 79 -2.56 -6.07 -4.30
N GLN A 80 -3.24 -6.77 -3.40
CA GLN A 80 -2.85 -8.10 -2.90
C GLN A 80 -2.60 -9.09 -4.07
N THR A 81 -3.49 -9.11 -5.06
CA THR A 81 -3.31 -9.92 -6.28
C THR A 81 -2.76 -9.06 -7.41
N PRO A 82 -1.55 -9.35 -7.91
CA PRO A 82 -0.96 -8.61 -9.03
C PRO A 82 -1.64 -9.01 -10.35
N VAL A 83 -2.45 -8.11 -10.89
CA VAL A 83 -3.11 -8.29 -12.19
C VAL A 83 -2.35 -7.54 -13.26
N VAL A 84 -1.94 -8.24 -14.31
CA VAL A 84 -1.27 -7.69 -15.50
C VAL A 84 -2.14 -7.96 -16.73
N PRO A 85 -2.10 -7.09 -17.75
CA PRO A 85 -2.81 -7.35 -19.00
C PRO A 85 -2.24 -8.58 -19.73
N ASP A 86 -3.10 -9.51 -20.12
CA ASP A 86 -2.71 -10.79 -20.72
C ASP A 86 -2.05 -10.62 -22.09
N GLU A 87 -2.46 -9.61 -22.85
CA GLU A 87 -2.02 -9.36 -24.24
C GLU A 87 -0.75 -8.52 -24.33
N LEU A 88 -0.26 -7.96 -23.21
CA LEU A 88 0.88 -7.05 -23.26
C LEU A 88 2.18 -7.75 -22.85
N THR A 89 3.25 -7.41 -23.55
CA THR A 89 4.61 -7.73 -23.12
C THR A 89 5.04 -6.85 -21.95
N VAL A 90 6.10 -7.24 -21.26
CA VAL A 90 6.72 -6.45 -20.19
C VAL A 90 7.05 -5.03 -20.66
N ALA A 91 7.65 -4.90 -21.86
CA ALA A 91 7.97 -3.58 -22.44
C ALA A 91 6.72 -2.74 -22.71
N GLU A 92 5.63 -3.36 -23.17
CA GLU A 92 4.37 -2.68 -23.45
C GLU A 92 3.65 -2.23 -22.17
N VAL A 93 3.68 -3.03 -21.10
CA VAL A 93 3.19 -2.63 -19.77
C VAL A 93 3.93 -1.38 -19.29
N PHE A 94 5.27 -1.36 -19.37
CA PHE A 94 6.04 -0.17 -19.02
C PHE A 94 5.73 1.02 -19.94
N LYS A 95 5.55 0.80 -21.23
CA LYS A 95 5.16 1.85 -22.19
C LYS A 95 3.81 2.43 -21.83
N ALA A 96 2.81 1.61 -21.54
CA ALA A 96 1.50 2.05 -21.10
C ALA A 96 1.58 2.86 -19.80
N ALA A 97 2.27 2.35 -18.79
CA ALA A 97 2.40 3.00 -17.49
C ALA A 97 3.12 4.36 -17.56
N ARG A 98 4.22 4.48 -18.35
CA ARG A 98 4.95 5.76 -18.50
C ARG A 98 4.17 6.80 -19.32
N GLN A 99 3.23 6.38 -20.16
CA GLN A 99 2.40 7.22 -21.02
C GLN A 99 0.99 7.43 -20.48
N ALA A 100 0.62 6.84 -19.35
CA ALA A 100 -0.73 6.87 -18.80
C ALA A 100 -1.28 8.30 -18.60
N TYR A 101 -0.44 9.25 -18.22
CA TYR A 101 -0.81 10.65 -18.06
C TYR A 101 0.42 11.57 -18.09
N LYS A 102 0.21 12.86 -18.38
CA LYS A 102 1.28 13.87 -18.40
C LYS A 102 1.76 14.22 -16.98
N PRO A 103 3.06 14.57 -16.78
CA PRO A 103 4.10 14.51 -17.80
C PRO A 103 4.43 13.06 -18.19
N TYR A 104 4.65 12.80 -19.48
CA TYR A 104 5.06 11.48 -19.94
C TYR A 104 6.49 11.18 -19.50
N LEU A 105 6.69 9.98 -18.98
CA LEU A 105 8.00 9.54 -18.51
C LEU A 105 8.81 8.93 -19.68
N ASN A 106 10.13 9.02 -19.59
CA ASN A 106 11.04 8.42 -20.54
C ASN A 106 11.54 7.04 -20.05
N ARG A 107 12.32 6.33 -20.87
CA ARG A 107 12.85 5.01 -20.55
C ARG A 107 13.76 4.98 -19.30
N TRP A 108 14.41 6.08 -18.97
CA TRP A 108 15.31 6.13 -17.82
C TRP A 108 14.57 5.99 -16.50
N HIS A 109 13.35 6.50 -16.41
CA HIS A 109 12.49 6.29 -15.23
C HIS A 109 12.15 4.81 -15.04
N VAL A 110 11.89 4.08 -16.13
CA VAL A 110 11.64 2.64 -16.10
C VAL A 110 12.89 1.89 -15.62
N LEU A 111 14.04 2.14 -16.24
CA LEU A 111 15.30 1.48 -15.88
C LEU A 111 15.71 1.75 -14.43
N TRP A 112 15.49 2.98 -13.96
CA TRP A 112 15.72 3.34 -12.56
C TRP A 112 14.81 2.54 -11.63
N ALA A 113 13.49 2.49 -11.93
CA ALA A 113 12.53 1.76 -11.12
C ALA A 113 12.81 0.24 -11.11
N MET A 114 13.10 -0.35 -12.27
CA MET A 114 13.47 -1.77 -12.39
C MET A 114 14.69 -2.11 -11.52
N ARG A 115 15.73 -1.26 -11.54
CA ARG A 115 16.92 -1.45 -10.71
C ARG A 115 16.58 -1.40 -9.22
N LEU A 116 15.74 -0.45 -8.83
CA LEU A 116 15.37 -0.25 -7.42
C LEU A 116 14.62 -1.47 -6.85
N VAL A 117 13.69 -2.05 -7.62
CA VAL A 117 12.94 -3.25 -7.19
C VAL A 117 13.66 -4.57 -7.55
N ARG A 118 14.88 -4.51 -8.09
CA ARG A 118 15.61 -5.70 -8.55
C ARG A 118 14.76 -6.55 -9.51
N PHE A 119 14.07 -5.87 -10.43
CA PHE A 119 13.28 -6.53 -11.47
C PHE A 119 14.11 -6.71 -12.74
N SER A 120 14.15 -7.94 -13.25
CA SER A 120 14.84 -8.29 -14.50
C SER A 120 14.03 -9.37 -15.21
N ALA A 121 13.42 -9.01 -16.34
CA ALA A 121 12.71 -9.95 -17.20
C ALA A 121 12.95 -9.57 -18.66
N ASP A 122 12.76 -10.54 -19.57
CA ASP A 122 12.80 -10.28 -21.00
C ASP A 122 11.70 -9.25 -21.36
N PRO A 123 12.08 -8.11 -21.98
CA PRO A 123 11.12 -7.08 -22.40
C PRO A 123 10.04 -7.60 -23.35
N ASP A 124 10.32 -8.60 -24.14
CA ASP A 124 9.40 -9.16 -25.15
C ASP A 124 8.55 -10.32 -24.59
N MET A 125 8.81 -10.74 -23.33
CA MET A 125 7.99 -11.75 -22.68
C MET A 125 6.59 -11.23 -22.42
N PRO A 126 5.51 -12.01 -22.73
CA PRO A 126 4.15 -11.69 -22.28
C PRO A 126 4.08 -11.55 -20.76
N ALA A 127 3.54 -10.44 -20.25
CA ALA A 127 3.53 -10.16 -18.82
C ALA A 127 2.76 -11.22 -18.00
N VAL A 128 1.80 -11.89 -18.61
CA VAL A 128 1.06 -13.01 -18.00
C VAL A 128 1.92 -14.25 -17.72
N GLN A 129 3.06 -14.40 -18.39
CA GLN A 129 3.99 -15.53 -18.18
C GLN A 129 4.94 -15.29 -16.99
N LEU A 130 5.02 -14.08 -16.46
CA LEU A 130 5.77 -13.80 -15.24
C LEU A 130 5.19 -14.58 -14.06
N ASP A 131 6.03 -15.03 -13.17
CA ASP A 131 5.59 -15.55 -11.88
C ASP A 131 4.97 -14.46 -10.99
N THR A 132 4.43 -14.84 -9.85
CA THR A 132 3.72 -13.91 -8.96
C THR A 132 4.63 -12.81 -8.42
N LEU A 133 5.88 -13.14 -8.09
CA LEU A 133 6.86 -12.18 -7.57
C LEU A 133 7.25 -11.15 -8.64
N ASP A 134 7.57 -11.62 -9.84
CA ASP A 134 7.97 -10.76 -10.95
C ASP A 134 6.81 -9.88 -11.43
N ARG A 135 5.55 -10.36 -11.39
CA ARG A 135 4.38 -9.51 -11.62
C ARG A 135 4.28 -8.39 -10.59
N ARG A 136 4.52 -8.69 -9.29
CA ARG A 136 4.56 -7.65 -8.24
C ARG A 136 5.65 -6.64 -8.49
N LYS A 137 6.87 -7.10 -8.83
CA LYS A 137 8.01 -6.23 -9.15
C LYS A 137 7.74 -5.36 -10.37
N LEU A 138 7.13 -5.90 -11.43
CA LEU A 138 6.71 -5.16 -12.62
C LEU A 138 5.73 -4.04 -12.26
N LEU A 139 4.65 -4.36 -11.54
CA LEU A 139 3.63 -3.39 -11.15
C LEU A 139 4.18 -2.34 -10.18
N LEU A 140 5.00 -2.76 -9.22
CA LEU A 140 5.66 -1.83 -8.29
C LEU A 140 6.61 -0.89 -9.04
N SER A 141 7.38 -1.40 -10.02
CA SER A 141 8.21 -0.56 -10.90
C SER A 141 7.38 0.48 -11.65
N CYS A 142 6.19 0.09 -12.14
CA CYS A 142 5.25 1.00 -12.79
C CYS A 142 4.75 2.11 -11.87
N LEU A 143 4.59 1.84 -10.58
CA LEU A 143 4.20 2.85 -9.59
C LEU A 143 5.38 3.76 -9.23
N ILE A 144 6.50 3.19 -8.81
CA ILE A 144 7.63 3.98 -8.27
C ILE A 144 8.36 4.80 -9.32
N MET A 145 8.33 4.44 -10.61
CA MET A 145 8.92 5.28 -11.66
C MET A 145 8.34 6.70 -11.71
N ARG A 146 7.16 6.93 -11.13
CA ARG A 146 6.52 8.23 -11.00
C ARG A 146 6.84 8.93 -9.69
N ARG A 147 7.66 8.30 -8.82
CA ARG A 147 8.08 8.81 -7.51
C ARG A 147 6.88 9.29 -6.67
N PRO A 148 5.90 8.41 -6.40
CA PRO A 148 4.72 8.80 -5.63
C PRO A 148 5.14 9.22 -4.22
N PRO A 149 4.66 10.36 -3.70
CA PRO A 149 4.92 10.77 -2.32
C PRO A 149 4.24 9.89 -1.27
N LEU A 150 3.22 9.12 -1.66
CA LEU A 150 2.52 8.17 -0.79
C LEU A 150 2.32 6.85 -1.52
N LEU A 151 2.66 5.76 -0.85
CA LEU A 151 2.34 4.39 -1.27
C LEU A 151 1.42 3.72 -0.26
N LEU A 152 0.34 3.13 -0.75
CA LEU A 152 -0.55 2.24 -0.01
C LEU A 152 -0.26 0.82 -0.47
N MET A 153 0.21 -0.05 0.42
CA MET A 153 0.67 -1.39 0.09
C MET A 153 -0.16 -2.45 0.83
N ASP A 154 -0.93 -3.23 0.09
CA ASP A 154 -1.86 -4.23 0.63
C ASP A 154 -1.23 -5.63 0.53
N GLU A 155 -0.77 -6.17 1.66
CA GLU A 155 -0.10 -7.47 1.82
C GLU A 155 1.02 -7.74 0.78
N PRO A 156 1.95 -6.81 0.58
CA PRO A 156 2.93 -6.93 -0.49
C PRO A 156 3.92 -8.09 -0.29
N ALA A 157 4.11 -8.56 0.95
CA ALA A 157 4.98 -9.69 1.26
C ALA A 157 4.26 -11.05 1.29
N ALA A 158 2.96 -11.11 0.95
CA ALA A 158 2.23 -12.37 0.94
C ALA A 158 2.83 -13.36 -0.05
N GLY A 159 3.21 -14.56 0.42
CA GLY A 159 3.80 -15.62 -0.40
C GLY A 159 5.29 -15.44 -0.73
N LEU A 160 5.97 -14.43 -0.20
CA LEU A 160 7.42 -14.30 -0.30
C LEU A 160 8.14 -15.30 0.61
N ILE A 161 9.25 -15.87 0.13
CA ILE A 161 10.20 -16.64 0.95
C ILE A 161 11.09 -15.67 1.76
N ASN A 162 11.79 -16.17 2.77
CA ASN A 162 12.53 -15.31 3.70
C ASN A 162 13.57 -14.41 3.02
N SER A 163 14.33 -14.92 2.05
CA SER A 163 15.30 -14.10 1.30
C SER A 163 14.66 -12.99 0.46
N GLU A 164 13.44 -13.20 -0.02
CA GLU A 164 12.67 -12.18 -0.75
C GLU A 164 12.08 -11.13 0.18
N VAL A 165 11.80 -11.52 1.42
CA VAL A 165 11.37 -10.59 2.48
C VAL A 165 12.48 -9.63 2.85
N ASP A 166 13.72 -10.11 2.97
CA ASP A 166 14.89 -9.26 3.23
C ASP A 166 15.10 -8.24 2.11
N ASP A 167 14.99 -8.68 0.84
CA ASP A 167 15.05 -7.78 -0.33
C ASP A 167 13.91 -6.74 -0.31
N PHE A 168 12.73 -7.13 0.17
CA PHE A 168 11.58 -6.25 0.29
C PHE A 168 11.75 -5.24 1.44
N ASP A 169 12.29 -5.66 2.58
CA ASP A 169 12.65 -4.78 3.69
C ASP A 169 13.62 -3.67 3.23
N ASP A 170 14.72 -4.05 2.57
CA ASP A 170 15.67 -3.11 1.98
C ASP A 170 14.98 -2.11 1.05
N LEU A 171 14.09 -2.59 0.17
CA LEU A 171 13.33 -1.73 -0.74
C LEU A 171 12.45 -0.72 0.01
N ILE A 172 11.70 -1.16 1.01
CA ILE A 172 10.85 -0.27 1.82
C ILE A 172 11.68 0.80 2.52
N ARG A 173 12.83 0.43 3.09
CA ARG A 173 13.77 1.37 3.72
C ARG A 173 14.28 2.42 2.74
N VAL A 174 14.69 2.00 1.53
CA VAL A 174 15.15 2.93 0.49
C VAL A 174 14.00 3.86 0.07
N LEU A 175 12.81 3.33 -0.18
CA LEU A 175 11.64 4.15 -0.57
C LEU A 175 11.30 5.18 0.51
N ALA A 176 11.24 4.77 1.77
CA ALA A 176 10.89 5.65 2.87
C ALA A 176 12.03 6.62 3.21
N LYS A 177 13.20 6.12 3.54
CA LYS A 177 14.26 6.93 4.15
C LYS A 177 15.12 7.71 3.15
N GLU A 178 15.39 7.15 1.96
CA GLU A 178 16.22 7.81 0.95
C GLU A 178 15.38 8.62 -0.04
N LEU A 179 14.21 8.09 -0.45
CA LEU A 179 13.34 8.76 -1.41
C LEU A 179 12.21 9.56 -0.74
N ASN A 180 12.15 9.54 0.59
CA ASN A 180 11.20 10.32 1.41
C ASN A 180 9.72 10.03 1.08
N VAL A 181 9.41 8.77 0.71
CA VAL A 181 8.06 8.31 0.40
C VAL A 181 7.35 7.97 1.72
N ALA A 182 6.15 8.51 1.93
CA ALA A 182 5.25 8.02 2.98
C ALA A 182 4.69 6.65 2.57
N ILE A 183 4.69 5.67 3.46
CA ILE A 183 4.19 4.33 3.18
C ILE A 183 3.16 3.95 4.24
N ILE A 184 1.99 3.49 3.80
CA ILE A 184 1.03 2.80 4.65
C ILE A 184 0.96 1.36 4.15
N ILE A 185 1.28 0.40 5.02
CA ILE A 185 1.39 -1.00 4.67
C ILE A 185 0.47 -1.86 5.54
N VAL A 186 -0.42 -2.63 4.90
CA VAL A 186 -1.18 -3.70 5.55
C VAL A 186 -0.37 -4.97 5.47
N GLU A 187 -0.07 -5.58 6.60
CA GLU A 187 0.67 -6.84 6.68
C GLU A 187 0.21 -7.69 7.85
N HIS A 188 0.36 -9.02 7.69
CA HIS A 188 0.10 -9.99 8.75
C HIS A 188 1.38 -10.54 9.38
N ARG A 189 2.52 -10.34 8.74
CA ARG A 189 3.85 -10.77 9.24
C ARG A 189 4.37 -9.72 10.21
N ILE A 190 4.21 -10.00 11.50
CA ILE A 190 4.65 -9.09 12.58
C ILE A 190 6.15 -8.86 12.53
N GLU A 191 6.95 -9.90 12.20
CA GLU A 191 8.41 -9.82 12.10
C GLU A 191 8.85 -8.81 11.03
N LEU A 192 8.15 -8.75 9.90
CA LEU A 192 8.43 -7.76 8.86
C LEU A 192 8.11 -6.34 9.36
N LEU A 193 6.96 -6.16 9.99
CA LEU A 193 6.58 -4.85 10.52
C LEU A 193 7.53 -4.35 11.61
N ASP A 194 8.07 -5.26 12.43
CA ASP A 194 9.07 -4.92 13.45
C ASP A 194 10.35 -4.33 12.85
N THR A 195 10.68 -4.73 11.63
CA THR A 195 11.89 -4.25 10.93
C THR A 195 11.66 -2.96 10.14
N ILE A 196 10.48 -2.77 9.54
CA ILE A 196 10.25 -1.68 8.59
C ILE A 196 9.35 -0.55 9.11
N ALA A 197 8.43 -0.83 10.04
CA ALA A 197 7.44 0.16 10.46
C ALA A 197 8.00 1.10 11.53
N ASP A 198 7.82 2.40 11.36
CA ASP A 198 8.13 3.40 12.39
C ASP A 198 7.09 3.35 13.52
N ARG A 199 5.85 3.00 13.20
CA ARG A 199 4.76 2.73 14.13
C ARG A 199 3.69 1.87 13.48
N VAL A 200 2.82 1.31 14.30
CA VAL A 200 1.75 0.41 13.88
C VAL A 200 0.41 0.89 14.40
N MET A 201 -0.60 0.84 13.56
CA MET A 201 -2.00 1.06 13.89
C MET A 201 -2.74 -0.28 13.87
N VAL A 202 -3.51 -0.56 14.91
CA VAL A 202 -4.36 -1.75 15.00
C VAL A 202 -5.80 -1.37 14.74
N MET A 203 -6.42 -2.13 13.84
CA MET A 203 -7.85 -2.02 13.54
C MET A 203 -8.58 -3.28 13.98
N ASP A 204 -9.79 -3.09 14.51
CA ASP A 204 -10.74 -4.18 14.77
C ASP A 204 -12.16 -3.68 14.54
N ALA A 205 -13.02 -4.52 13.95
CA ALA A 205 -14.44 -4.24 13.70
C ALA A 205 -14.75 -2.83 13.12
N GLY A 206 -13.85 -2.33 12.25
CA GLY A 206 -13.97 -1.01 11.61
C GLY A 206 -13.45 0.16 12.45
N GLU A 207 -12.88 -0.07 13.61
CA GLU A 207 -12.35 0.94 14.53
C GLU A 207 -10.84 0.88 14.66
N LYS A 208 -10.20 2.01 15.00
CA LYS A 208 -8.81 2.04 15.44
C LYS A 208 -8.77 1.78 16.95
N ILE A 209 -8.19 0.65 17.36
CA ILE A 209 -8.15 0.26 18.77
C ILE A 209 -6.83 0.62 19.46
N SER A 210 -5.72 0.71 18.71
CA SER A 210 -4.42 1.11 19.25
C SER A 210 -3.53 1.67 18.15
N GLU A 211 -2.53 2.49 18.52
CA GLU A 211 -1.52 3.02 17.62
C GLU A 211 -0.25 3.40 18.38
N GLY A 212 0.91 3.03 17.87
CA GLY A 212 2.20 3.34 18.50
C GLY A 212 3.32 2.41 18.05
N ASP A 213 4.37 2.33 18.87
CA ASP A 213 5.43 1.34 18.70
C ASP A 213 4.86 -0.09 18.74
N LEU A 214 5.35 -0.97 17.87
CA LEU A 214 4.83 -2.33 17.72
C LEU A 214 4.86 -3.09 19.04
N GLY A 215 5.98 -3.03 19.77
CA GLY A 215 6.13 -3.75 21.05
C GLY A 215 5.18 -3.25 22.13
N MET A 216 4.81 -1.96 22.10
CA MET A 216 3.81 -1.39 23.01
C MET A 216 2.37 -1.78 22.59
N VAL A 217 2.09 -1.70 21.31
CA VAL A 217 0.77 -2.04 20.74
C VAL A 217 0.39 -3.49 21.00
N LEU A 218 1.33 -4.43 20.85
CA LEU A 218 1.10 -5.85 21.12
C LEU A 218 0.85 -6.18 22.61
N LYS A 219 1.17 -5.24 23.52
CA LYS A 219 0.86 -5.39 24.96
C LYS A 219 -0.49 -4.78 25.35
N ASP A 220 -1.14 -4.02 24.46
CA ASP A 220 -2.46 -3.43 24.73
C ASP A 220 -3.49 -4.56 24.93
N PRO A 221 -4.22 -4.58 26.05
CA PRO A 221 -5.22 -5.63 26.32
C PRO A 221 -6.29 -5.74 25.23
N ARG A 222 -6.69 -4.63 24.61
CA ARG A 222 -7.69 -4.61 23.51
C ARG A 222 -7.16 -5.31 22.27
N VAL A 223 -5.86 -5.10 21.96
CA VAL A 223 -5.21 -5.77 20.83
C VAL A 223 -5.07 -7.26 21.10
N ARG A 224 -4.72 -7.63 22.33
CA ARG A 224 -4.62 -9.04 22.71
C ARG A 224 -5.98 -9.75 22.63
N ALA A 225 -7.05 -9.10 23.06
CA ALA A 225 -8.41 -9.63 22.93
C ALA A 225 -8.78 -9.85 21.46
N ALA A 226 -8.56 -8.86 20.59
CA ALA A 226 -8.88 -8.93 19.16
C ALA A 226 -8.11 -10.03 18.38
N TYR A 227 -6.88 -10.37 18.83
CA TYR A 227 -6.04 -11.34 18.11
C TYR A 227 -6.05 -12.76 18.71
N PHE A 228 -6.31 -12.92 20.01
CA PHE A 228 -6.04 -14.18 20.74
C PHE A 228 -7.27 -14.76 21.44
N GLU A 229 -8.41 -14.02 21.49
CA GLU A 229 -9.64 -14.52 22.08
C GLU A 229 -10.55 -15.27 21.09
N ASP A 230 -10.28 -15.27 19.78
CA ASP A 230 -11.01 -16.05 18.77
C ASP A 230 -10.56 -17.53 18.67
N VAL A 231 -9.88 -18.07 19.69
CA VAL A 231 -9.50 -19.50 19.76
C VAL A 231 -10.41 -20.21 20.76
N HIS A 232 -11.69 -20.32 20.39
CA HIS A 232 -12.61 -21.28 21.01
C HIS A 232 -13.52 -21.93 19.96
#